data_0d42852a1d4c2b8a0bb0c3f9180915fc
#
_entry.id   0d42852a1d4c2b8a0bb0c3f9180915fc
#
_cell.length_a   1.000
_cell.length_b   1.000
_cell.length_c   1.000
_cell.angle_alpha   90.00
_cell.angle_beta   90.00
_cell.angle_gamma   90.00
#
_symmetry.space_group_name_H-M   'P 1'
#
loop_
_entity.id
_entity.type
_entity.pdbx_description
1 polymer ?
#
loop_
_entity_poly.entity_id
_entity_poly.type
_entity_poly.pdbx_seq_one_letter_code
_entity_poly.pdbx_strand_id
1 'polypeptide(L)'
;MKKIILVLAVLLLLGGGAAAAWWFFFKPADGAEDVVEAPPEIPSGYLEFAPMVIPLIKEGVVTHHVTVKIVVEVPEGEPLINTERWKIRLRNDFMAELHGLYNYRYFTKEGYATPVIQNRLVIVAQKVMGKDTIRGVELIVENISKPSNS
;
A
#
# COMPACT_ATOMS: atom_id res chain seq x y z
N MET A 1 -55.29 -16.17 49.92
CA MET A 1 -54.70 -17.16 49.06
C MET A 1 -54.77 -16.82 47.56
N LYS A 2 -55.98 -16.51 47.05
CA LYS A 2 -56.12 -16.19 45.57
C LYS A 2 -55.34 -14.99 45.09
N LYS A 3 -55.12 -13.93 45.91
CA LYS A 3 -54.37 -12.74 45.54
C LYS A 3 -52.83 -13.01 45.43
N ILE A 4 -52.32 -13.93 46.26
CA ILE A 4 -50.84 -14.33 46.22
C ILE A 4 -50.56 -15.12 44.96
N ILE A 5 -51.47 -16.01 44.56
CA ILE A 5 -51.32 -16.81 43.33
C ILE A 5 -51.33 -15.89 42.08
N LEU A 6 -52.12 -14.87 42.08
CA LEU A 6 -52.24 -13.91 40.97
C LEU A 6 -50.99 -13.05 40.86
N VAL A 7 -50.44 -12.61 41.98
CA VAL A 7 -49.17 -11.85 42.00
C VAL A 7 -48.00 -12.73 41.53
N LEU A 8 -47.97 -14.00 41.95
CA LEU A 8 -46.91 -14.93 41.57
C LEU A 8 -46.97 -15.27 40.05
N ALA A 9 -48.21 -15.40 39.51
CA ALA A 9 -48.41 -15.62 38.07
C ALA A 9 -47.95 -14.41 37.22
N VAL A 10 -48.25 -13.19 37.68
CA VAL A 10 -47.81 -11.96 36.98
C VAL A 10 -46.27 -11.83 37.03
N LEU A 11 -45.65 -12.16 38.15
CA LEU A 11 -44.21 -12.12 38.33
C LEU A 11 -43.49 -13.15 37.44
N LEU A 12 -44.09 -14.32 37.26
CA LEU A 12 -43.57 -15.39 36.39
C LEU A 12 -43.70 -15.03 34.92
N LEU A 13 -44.80 -14.35 34.53
CA LEU A 13 -45.02 -13.82 33.17
C LEU A 13 -44.04 -12.70 32.82
N LEU A 14 -43.78 -11.78 33.74
CA LEU A 14 -42.84 -10.68 33.55
C LEU A 14 -41.40 -11.16 33.55
N GLY A 15 -41.01 -12.10 34.42
CA GLY A 15 -39.65 -12.65 34.48
C GLY A 15 -39.33 -13.61 33.32
N GLY A 16 -40.26 -14.47 32.94
CA GLY A 16 -40.12 -15.43 31.86
C GLY A 16 -40.06 -14.78 30.48
N GLY A 17 -40.88 -13.73 30.29
CA GLY A 17 -40.89 -13.00 29.00
C GLY A 17 -39.60 -12.24 28.74
N ALA A 18 -38.98 -11.65 29.77
CA ALA A 18 -37.72 -10.92 29.63
C ALA A 18 -36.52 -11.85 29.28
N ALA A 19 -36.48 -13.03 29.88
CA ALA A 19 -35.43 -14.01 29.60
C ALA A 19 -35.54 -14.60 28.17
N ALA A 20 -36.77 -14.85 27.71
CA ALA A 20 -37.02 -15.34 26.36
C ALA A 20 -36.72 -14.25 25.31
N ALA A 21 -37.08 -13.00 25.57
CA ALA A 21 -36.77 -11.88 24.70
C ALA A 21 -35.24 -11.65 24.62
N TRP A 22 -34.55 -11.72 25.78
CA TRP A 22 -33.08 -11.63 25.79
C TRP A 22 -32.44 -12.72 24.96
N TRP A 23 -32.90 -13.97 25.10
CA TRP A 23 -32.36 -15.13 24.34
C TRP A 23 -32.59 -14.98 22.83
N PHE A 24 -33.74 -14.40 22.42
CA PHE A 24 -34.06 -14.25 21.00
C PHE A 24 -33.43 -13.03 20.36
N PHE A 25 -33.26 -11.91 21.10
CA PHE A 25 -32.71 -10.68 20.55
C PHE A 25 -31.20 -10.51 20.74
N PHE A 26 -30.63 -11.16 21.76
CA PHE A 26 -29.19 -11.06 22.08
C PHE A 26 -28.44 -12.37 21.93
N LYS A 27 -29.07 -13.41 21.41
CA LYS A 27 -28.30 -14.54 20.90
C LYS A 27 -27.42 -13.96 19.81
N PRO A 28 -26.05 -13.94 19.95
CA PRO A 28 -25.24 -13.72 18.79
C PRO A 28 -25.71 -14.78 17.78
N ALA A 29 -26.08 -14.35 16.61
CA ALA A 29 -26.33 -15.27 15.53
C ALA A 29 -25.09 -16.17 15.47
N ASP A 30 -25.23 -17.42 15.94
CA ASP A 30 -24.40 -18.53 15.46
C ASP A 30 -24.79 -18.68 13.98
N GLY A 31 -24.62 -17.56 13.31
CA GLY A 31 -24.64 -17.46 11.88
C GLY A 31 -23.34 -18.10 11.45
N ALA A 32 -23.45 -18.99 10.54
CA ALA A 32 -22.41 -19.22 9.60
C ALA A 32 -21.58 -17.94 9.49
N GLU A 33 -20.34 -17.99 9.92
CA GLU A 33 -19.32 -17.20 9.28
C GLU A 33 -19.54 -17.55 7.81
N ASP A 34 -20.26 -16.69 7.09
CA ASP A 34 -19.99 -16.53 5.69
C ASP A 34 -18.49 -16.22 5.69
N VAL A 35 -17.71 -17.27 5.55
CA VAL A 35 -16.35 -17.17 5.05
C VAL A 35 -16.59 -16.50 3.71
N VAL A 36 -16.58 -15.16 3.73
CA VAL A 36 -16.42 -14.38 2.51
C VAL A 36 -15.07 -14.86 2.05
N GLU A 37 -15.11 -15.86 1.18
CA GLU A 37 -13.94 -16.39 0.50
C GLU A 37 -13.30 -15.15 -0.11
N ALA A 38 -12.23 -14.67 0.54
CA ALA A 38 -11.52 -13.49 0.09
C ALA A 38 -11.24 -13.75 -1.40
N PRO A 39 -11.56 -12.80 -2.30
CA PRO A 39 -11.31 -12.98 -3.71
C PRO A 39 -9.88 -13.52 -3.87
N PRO A 40 -9.64 -14.55 -4.69
CA PRO A 40 -8.32 -15.15 -4.80
C PRO A 40 -7.31 -14.05 -5.04
N GLU A 41 -6.36 -13.91 -4.12
CA GLU A 41 -5.31 -12.90 -4.24
C GLU A 41 -4.51 -13.23 -5.50
N ILE A 42 -4.62 -12.36 -6.50
CA ILE A 42 -3.82 -12.47 -7.71
C ILE A 42 -2.36 -12.34 -7.27
N PRO A 43 -1.48 -13.29 -7.62
CA PRO A 43 -0.06 -13.21 -7.28
C PRO A 43 0.57 -11.89 -7.72
N SER A 44 1.63 -11.46 -7.06
CA SER A 44 2.39 -10.29 -7.44
C SER A 44 3.48 -10.64 -8.43
N GLY A 45 3.53 -9.90 -9.53
CA GLY A 45 4.65 -9.87 -10.45
C GLY A 45 5.57 -8.67 -10.18
N TYR A 46 6.84 -8.80 -10.49
CA TYR A 46 7.85 -7.78 -10.23
C TYR A 46 8.52 -7.35 -11.54
N LEU A 47 8.53 -6.05 -11.79
CA LEU A 47 9.20 -5.46 -12.94
C LEU A 47 10.44 -4.71 -12.46
N GLU A 48 11.62 -5.25 -12.80
CA GLU A 48 12.89 -4.63 -12.48
C GLU A 48 13.34 -3.65 -13.58
N PHE A 49 13.85 -2.50 -13.15
CA PHE A 49 14.44 -1.51 -14.04
C PHE A 49 15.97 -1.59 -13.98
N ALA A 50 16.61 -1.39 -15.14
CA ALA A 50 18.05 -1.24 -15.17
C ALA A 50 18.50 -0.08 -14.27
N PRO A 51 19.66 -0.17 -13.61
CA PRO A 51 20.16 0.89 -12.74
C PRO A 51 20.12 2.26 -13.40
N MET A 52 19.78 3.26 -12.61
CA MET A 52 19.67 4.66 -13.02
C MET A 52 20.68 5.49 -12.23
N VAL A 53 21.44 6.32 -12.91
CA VAL A 53 22.42 7.23 -12.29
C VAL A 53 21.82 8.63 -12.23
N ILE A 54 21.65 9.13 -11.01
CA ILE A 54 21.07 10.46 -10.75
C ILE A 54 22.16 11.41 -10.29
N PRO A 55 22.48 12.49 -11.03
CA PRO A 55 23.44 13.46 -10.58
C PRO A 55 22.88 14.36 -9.47
N LEU A 56 23.66 14.56 -8.42
CA LEU A 56 23.39 15.55 -7.37
C LEU A 56 24.08 16.86 -7.71
N ILE A 57 23.30 17.90 -7.90
CA ILE A 57 23.81 19.21 -8.30
C ILE A 57 23.77 20.16 -7.09
N LYS A 58 24.91 20.73 -6.74
CA LYS A 58 25.02 21.83 -5.77
C LYS A 58 25.67 23.01 -6.43
N GLU A 59 25.05 24.17 -6.33
CA GLU A 59 25.60 25.44 -6.87
C GLU A 59 26.03 25.34 -8.36
N GLY A 60 25.23 24.57 -9.14
CA GLY A 60 25.48 24.35 -10.56
C GLY A 60 26.55 23.29 -10.87
N VAL A 61 27.14 22.64 -9.87
CA VAL A 61 28.18 21.62 -10.06
C VAL A 61 27.65 20.26 -9.59
N VAL A 62 27.95 19.21 -10.38
CA VAL A 62 27.67 17.82 -9.99
C VAL A 62 28.64 17.44 -8.88
N THR A 63 28.12 17.17 -7.69
CA THR A 63 28.92 16.80 -6.51
C THR A 63 29.03 15.29 -6.31
N HIS A 64 27.96 14.56 -6.64
CA HIS A 64 27.89 13.12 -6.50
C HIS A 64 26.97 12.52 -7.56
N HIS A 65 27.10 11.22 -7.77
CA HIS A 65 26.16 10.39 -8.54
C HIS A 65 25.54 9.37 -7.58
N VAL A 66 24.21 9.25 -7.59
CA VAL A 66 23.49 8.20 -6.87
C VAL A 66 22.99 7.18 -7.88
N THR A 67 23.47 5.95 -7.76
CA THR A 67 22.99 4.83 -8.58
C THR A 67 21.88 4.11 -7.83
N VAL A 68 20.71 4.01 -8.46
CA VAL A 68 19.53 3.39 -7.90
C VAL A 68 18.97 2.32 -8.82
N LYS A 69 18.41 1.27 -8.22
CA LYS A 69 17.59 0.25 -8.87
C LYS A 69 16.14 0.41 -8.39
N ILE A 70 15.19 0.31 -9.29
CA ILE A 70 13.76 0.35 -8.98
C ILE A 70 13.15 -1.00 -9.33
N VAL A 71 12.28 -1.48 -8.45
CA VAL A 71 11.43 -2.65 -8.66
C VAL A 71 9.99 -2.22 -8.46
N VAL A 72 9.14 -2.48 -9.43
CA VAL A 72 7.70 -2.17 -9.37
C VAL A 72 6.93 -3.47 -9.17
N GLU A 73 6.09 -3.48 -8.15
CA GLU A 73 5.18 -4.58 -7.85
C GLU A 73 3.83 -4.33 -8.50
N VAL A 74 3.37 -5.30 -9.29
CA VAL A 74 2.09 -5.28 -10.02
C VAL A 74 1.39 -6.63 -9.89
N PRO A 75 0.06 -6.73 -10.08
CA PRO A 75 -0.59 -8.02 -10.23
C PRO A 75 -0.02 -8.79 -11.42
N GLU A 76 0.15 -10.10 -11.28
CA GLU A 76 0.53 -10.96 -12.42
C GLU A 76 -0.51 -10.94 -13.54
N GLY A 77 -0.11 -11.40 -14.73
CA GLY A 77 -0.96 -11.48 -15.90
C GLY A 77 -0.96 -10.22 -16.74
N GLU A 78 -2.12 -9.77 -17.18
CA GLU A 78 -2.25 -8.63 -18.10
C GLU A 78 -1.68 -7.31 -17.54
N PRO A 79 -1.84 -6.97 -16.23
CA PRO A 79 -1.22 -5.78 -15.65
C PRO A 79 0.31 -5.77 -15.78
N LEU A 80 0.97 -6.91 -15.55
CA LEU A 80 2.41 -7.03 -15.68
C LEU A 80 2.86 -6.84 -17.14
N ILE A 81 2.17 -7.48 -18.09
CA ILE A 81 2.46 -7.35 -19.52
C ILE A 81 2.30 -5.90 -19.98
N ASN A 82 1.25 -5.23 -19.52
CA ASN A 82 1.03 -3.82 -19.85
C ASN A 82 2.11 -2.93 -19.24
N THR A 83 2.51 -3.17 -17.98
CA THR A 83 3.58 -2.40 -17.33
C THR A 83 4.91 -2.57 -18.06
N GLU A 84 5.23 -3.77 -18.54
CA GLU A 84 6.40 -4.03 -19.38
C GLU A 84 6.41 -3.18 -20.67
N ARG A 85 5.26 -3.05 -21.34
CA ARG A 85 5.13 -2.20 -22.55
C ARG A 85 5.41 -0.72 -22.26
N TRP A 86 5.07 -0.26 -21.06
CA TRP A 86 5.27 1.13 -20.63
C TRP A 86 6.59 1.36 -19.89
N LYS A 87 7.44 0.34 -19.79
CA LYS A 87 8.71 0.35 -19.02
C LYS A 87 9.60 1.55 -19.34
N ILE A 88 9.77 1.87 -20.63
CA ILE A 88 10.61 3.00 -21.03
C ILE A 88 10.05 4.32 -20.52
N ARG A 89 8.75 4.52 -20.61
CA ARG A 89 8.10 5.73 -20.14
C ARG A 89 8.17 5.84 -18.61
N LEU A 90 7.84 4.76 -17.91
CA LEU A 90 7.96 4.70 -16.45
C LEU A 90 9.38 5.02 -15.99
N ARG A 91 10.40 4.45 -16.67
CA ARG A 91 11.80 4.75 -16.37
C ARG A 91 12.12 6.23 -16.50
N ASN A 92 11.64 6.87 -17.55
CA ASN A 92 11.88 8.31 -17.78
C ASN A 92 11.18 9.16 -16.72
N ASP A 93 9.93 8.82 -16.37
CA ASP A 93 9.16 9.54 -15.37
C ASP A 93 9.77 9.35 -13.96
N PHE A 94 10.25 8.15 -13.62
CA PHE A 94 11.01 7.91 -12.39
C PHE A 94 12.33 8.70 -12.35
N MET A 95 13.06 8.73 -13.46
CA MET A 95 14.30 9.50 -13.56
C MET A 95 14.04 10.99 -13.30
N ALA A 96 13.00 11.55 -13.91
CA ALA A 96 12.62 12.95 -13.74
C ALA A 96 12.21 13.27 -12.30
N GLU A 97 11.39 12.40 -11.68
CA GLU A 97 10.96 12.58 -10.28
C GLU A 97 12.17 12.48 -9.32
N LEU A 98 13.01 11.46 -9.46
CA LEU A 98 14.20 11.29 -8.62
C LEU A 98 15.19 12.45 -8.77
N HIS A 99 15.39 12.92 -9.99
CA HIS A 99 16.26 14.09 -10.22
C HIS A 99 15.74 15.33 -9.47
N GLY A 100 14.42 15.55 -9.49
CA GLY A 100 13.80 16.62 -8.70
C GLY A 100 13.97 16.41 -7.20
N LEU A 101 13.62 15.23 -6.69
CA LEU A 101 13.65 14.92 -5.26
C LEU A 101 15.07 14.94 -4.67
N TYR A 102 16.03 14.33 -5.33
CA TYR A 102 17.40 14.23 -4.81
C TYR A 102 18.16 15.57 -4.80
N ASN A 103 17.72 16.55 -5.59
CA ASN A 103 18.28 17.89 -5.53
C ASN A 103 17.57 18.78 -4.50
N TYR A 104 16.53 18.30 -3.85
CA TYR A 104 15.88 18.95 -2.73
C TYR A 104 16.65 18.71 -1.44
N ARG A 105 17.02 19.79 -0.73
CA ARG A 105 17.85 19.75 0.51
C ARG A 105 17.26 18.86 1.61
N TYR A 106 15.95 18.75 1.70
CA TYR A 106 15.27 17.89 2.66
C TYR A 106 15.61 16.41 2.44
N PHE A 107 15.44 15.90 1.22
CA PHE A 107 15.64 14.49 0.90
C PHE A 107 17.12 14.06 0.98
N THR A 108 18.06 14.96 0.72
CA THR A 108 19.50 14.64 0.87
C THR A 108 19.92 14.45 2.33
N LYS A 109 19.17 14.99 3.31
CA LYS A 109 19.44 14.78 4.73
C LYS A 109 18.85 13.47 5.26
N GLU A 110 17.67 13.09 4.77
CA GLU A 110 16.93 11.89 5.19
C GLU A 110 17.44 10.60 4.52
N GLY A 111 18.24 10.74 3.46
CA GLY A 111 18.70 9.61 2.62
C GLY A 111 17.90 9.48 1.33
N TYR A 112 18.39 8.61 0.43
CA TYR A 112 17.89 8.51 -0.95
C TYR A 112 16.86 7.39 -1.17
N ALA A 113 16.58 6.57 -0.17
CA ALA A 113 15.62 5.48 -0.24
C ALA A 113 14.61 5.54 0.91
N THR A 114 14.00 6.71 1.14
CA THR A 114 13.00 6.87 2.19
C THR A 114 11.62 6.40 1.72
N PRO A 115 10.73 5.98 2.65
CA PRO A 115 9.34 5.66 2.31
C PRO A 115 8.61 6.79 1.59
N VAL A 116 8.96 8.04 1.88
CA VAL A 116 8.39 9.22 1.20
C VAL A 116 8.74 9.22 -0.28
N ILE A 117 10.00 8.93 -0.62
CA ILE A 117 10.44 8.84 -2.02
C ILE A 117 9.77 7.66 -2.72
N GLN A 118 9.71 6.51 -2.08
CA GLN A 118 9.03 5.32 -2.63
C GLN A 118 7.54 5.61 -2.90
N ASN A 119 6.83 6.24 -1.97
CA ASN A 119 5.44 6.64 -2.16
C ASN A 119 5.27 7.64 -3.32
N ARG A 120 6.21 8.56 -3.49
CA ARG A 120 6.19 9.47 -4.66
C ARG A 120 6.33 8.70 -5.97
N LEU A 121 7.22 7.71 -6.02
CA LEU A 121 7.38 6.85 -7.22
C LEU A 121 6.12 6.02 -7.48
N VAL A 122 5.42 5.52 -6.44
CA VAL A 122 4.11 4.86 -6.59
C VAL A 122 3.11 5.80 -7.26
N ILE A 123 3.03 7.06 -6.81
CA ILE A 123 2.12 8.06 -7.38
C ILE A 123 2.46 8.32 -8.86
N VAL A 124 3.75 8.42 -9.20
CA VAL A 124 4.21 8.60 -10.58
C VAL A 124 3.80 7.39 -11.44
N ALA A 125 4.04 6.17 -10.94
CA ALA A 125 3.67 4.95 -11.66
C ALA A 125 2.16 4.83 -11.86
N GLN A 126 1.36 5.11 -10.83
CA GLN A 126 -0.10 5.10 -10.89
C GLN A 126 -0.67 6.14 -11.86
N LYS A 127 -0.01 7.28 -12.01
CA LYS A 127 -0.41 8.31 -12.99
C LYS A 127 -0.30 7.82 -14.43
N VAL A 128 0.67 6.95 -14.71
CA VAL A 128 0.91 6.37 -16.04
C VAL A 128 0.04 5.14 -16.28
N MET A 129 -0.07 4.27 -15.30
CA MET A 129 -0.65 2.92 -15.43
C MET A 129 -2.08 2.81 -14.89
N GLY A 130 -2.54 3.77 -14.10
CA GLY A 130 -3.80 3.69 -13.34
C GLY A 130 -3.57 3.26 -11.89
N LYS A 131 -4.50 3.67 -11.00
CA LYS A 131 -4.36 3.51 -9.54
C LYS A 131 -4.33 2.05 -9.08
N ASP A 132 -5.08 1.19 -9.77
CA ASP A 132 -5.27 -0.21 -9.34
C ASP A 132 -4.22 -1.17 -9.93
N THR A 133 -3.33 -0.66 -10.80
CA THR A 133 -2.33 -1.48 -11.49
C THR A 133 -1.06 -1.64 -10.65
N ILE A 134 -0.68 -0.62 -9.89
CA ILE A 134 0.58 -0.58 -9.14
C ILE A 134 0.32 -0.87 -7.67
N ARG A 135 0.89 -1.96 -7.15
CA ARG A 135 0.83 -2.34 -5.73
C ARG A 135 1.89 -1.64 -4.90
N GLY A 136 3.13 -1.55 -5.43
CA GLY A 136 4.24 -0.95 -4.72
C GLY A 136 5.39 -0.59 -5.65
N VAL A 137 6.29 0.24 -5.12
CA VAL A 137 7.57 0.56 -5.75
C VAL A 137 8.66 0.49 -4.70
N GLU A 138 9.63 -0.38 -4.91
CA GLU A 138 10.82 -0.48 -4.09
C GLU A 138 11.95 0.30 -4.77
N LEU A 139 12.70 1.06 -3.97
CA LEU A 139 13.86 1.82 -4.40
C LEU A 139 15.08 1.36 -3.62
N ILE A 140 16.09 0.88 -4.33
CA ILE A 140 17.33 0.37 -3.77
C ILE A 140 18.46 1.30 -4.20
N VAL A 141 19.20 1.86 -3.25
CA VAL A 141 20.41 2.63 -3.51
C VAL A 141 21.59 1.66 -3.60
N GLU A 142 22.16 1.53 -4.79
CA GLU A 142 23.29 0.62 -5.02
C GLU A 142 24.65 1.27 -4.72
N ASN A 143 24.79 2.54 -5.10
CA ASN A 143 26.06 3.24 -4.93
C ASN A 143 25.88 4.76 -4.86
N ILE A 144 26.78 5.43 -4.12
CA ILE A 144 26.93 6.89 -4.11
C ILE A 144 28.40 7.18 -4.38
N SER A 145 28.71 7.77 -5.53
CA SER A 145 30.08 8.06 -5.95
C SER A 145 30.30 9.55 -6.21
N LYS A 146 31.56 10.01 -6.01
CA LYS A 146 31.96 11.33 -6.49
C LYS A 146 32.21 11.29 -7.98
N PRO A 147 32.01 12.42 -8.71
CA PRO A 147 32.45 12.50 -10.12
C PRO A 147 33.95 12.21 -10.21
N SER A 148 34.32 11.36 -11.18
CA SER A 148 35.73 11.15 -11.50
C SER A 148 36.27 12.45 -12.11
N ASN A 149 37.23 13.09 -11.45
CA ASN A 149 37.99 14.18 -12.04
C ASN A 149 38.91 13.54 -13.05
N SER A 150 38.55 13.62 -14.31
CA SER A 150 39.45 13.33 -15.45
C SER A 150 40.22 14.58 -15.81
#